data_a2fb1be5065211b6e17fc337cd6cda6b
#
_entry.id   a2fb1be5065211b6e17fc337cd6cda6b
#
_cell.length_a   1.000
_cell.length_b   1.000
_cell.length_c   1.000
_cell.angle_alpha   90.00
_cell.angle_beta   90.00
_cell.angle_gamma   90.00
#
_symmetry.space_group_name_H-M   'P 1'
#
loop_
_entity.id
_entity.type
_entity.pdbx_description
1 polymer ?
#
loop_
_entity_poly.entity_id
_entity_poly.type
_entity_poly.pdbx_seq_one_letter_code
_entity_poly.pdbx_strand_id
1 'polypeptide(L)'
;MAPELGVAAATPVRRILALGGHEFSSRPADRAVCELLLRLAAERGGERPRICILPTASGDTSEQIASFYSAFGERPCEPSDVSLFRLGRRPLELRDHLLSQDLIYVGGGSMVNLLAVWEAHDIASILSLAWRQGVVLAGQSAGAMCWFEAGITKSSGRPLPAAGLGLLSGSLCVHYNNEPERRTAYLDAVGDGMPSGYGLDDYAGLLWEGEGTPSAVTARRGARAYRISGRREEVTESPLPARFLPAPAPAALREDIAEFRRIKTMRRRAGWLA
;
A
#
# COMPACT_ATOMS: atom_id res chain seq x y z
N MET A 1 45.44 -3.19 25.72
CA MET A 1 44.53 -3.16 24.55
C MET A 1 43.14 -3.51 25.05
N ALA A 2 42.31 -2.53 25.20
CA ALA A 2 40.92 -2.72 25.61
C ALA A 2 40.10 -3.16 24.39
N PRO A 3 39.14 -4.11 24.51
CA PRO A 3 38.29 -4.46 23.39
C PRO A 3 37.34 -3.30 23.10
N GLU A 4 37.30 -2.88 21.82
CA GLU A 4 36.29 -1.95 21.35
C GLU A 4 34.91 -2.54 21.60
N LEU A 5 34.12 -1.86 22.43
CA LEU A 5 32.70 -2.14 22.59
C LEU A 5 32.01 -1.90 21.24
N GLY A 6 31.70 -2.96 20.54
CA GLY A 6 30.92 -2.90 19.31
C GLY A 6 29.62 -2.15 19.58
N VAL A 7 29.40 -1.06 18.87
CA VAL A 7 28.12 -0.32 18.86
C VAL A 7 27.05 -1.32 18.41
N ALA A 8 26.17 -1.72 19.32
CA ALA A 8 25.03 -2.56 18.97
C ALA A 8 24.23 -1.83 17.88
N ALA A 9 24.13 -2.43 16.70
CA ALA A 9 23.34 -1.87 15.63
C ALA A 9 21.90 -1.67 16.13
N ALA A 10 21.38 -0.44 16.01
CA ALA A 10 20.03 -0.14 16.43
C ALA A 10 19.04 -1.07 15.73
N THR A 11 18.12 -1.67 16.48
CA THR A 11 17.09 -2.53 15.89
C THR A 11 16.31 -1.73 14.84
N PRO A 12 16.20 -2.21 13.59
CA PRO A 12 15.51 -1.47 12.55
C PRO A 12 14.04 -1.24 12.90
N VAL A 13 13.54 -0.05 12.62
CA VAL A 13 12.14 0.30 12.85
C VAL A 13 11.27 -0.48 11.86
N ARG A 14 10.38 -1.31 12.38
CA ARG A 14 9.42 -2.07 11.57
C ARG A 14 8.24 -1.18 11.19
N ARG A 15 7.92 -1.11 9.89
CA ARG A 15 6.81 -0.27 9.40
C ARG A 15 5.87 -1.05 8.51
N ILE A 16 4.56 -0.81 8.70
CA ILE A 16 3.51 -1.26 7.79
C ILE A 16 2.56 -0.08 7.52
N LEU A 17 2.32 0.20 6.23
CA LEU A 17 1.33 1.17 5.78
C LEU A 17 0.16 0.44 5.11
N ALA A 18 -1.00 0.42 5.77
CA ALA A 18 -2.24 -0.13 5.22
C ALA A 18 -3.11 0.99 4.66
N LEU A 19 -3.51 0.89 3.38
CA LEU A 19 -4.31 1.88 2.66
C LEU A 19 -5.68 1.32 2.29
N GLY A 20 -6.75 2.11 2.47
CA GLY A 20 -8.13 1.71 2.14
C GLY A 20 -8.33 1.48 0.64
N GLY A 21 -7.83 2.37 -0.17
CA GLY A 21 -7.82 2.32 -1.64
C GLY A 21 -7.24 3.59 -2.23
N HIS A 22 -6.52 3.46 -3.33
CA HIS A 22 -6.02 4.56 -4.17
C HIS A 22 -5.60 3.99 -5.53
N GLU A 23 -5.22 4.86 -6.44
CA GLU A 23 -4.67 4.49 -7.74
C GLU A 23 -3.27 5.09 -7.89
N PHE A 24 -2.47 4.53 -8.78
CA PHE A 24 -1.23 5.16 -9.24
C PHE A 24 -1.54 6.07 -10.43
N SER A 25 -2.06 7.26 -10.15
CA SER A 25 -2.48 8.21 -11.19
C SER A 25 -1.90 9.62 -10.95
N SER A 26 -2.16 10.52 -11.88
CA SER A 26 -1.75 11.93 -11.76
C SER A 26 -2.65 12.77 -10.85
N ARG A 27 -3.70 12.20 -10.25
CA ARG A 27 -4.58 12.92 -9.30
C ARG A 27 -3.79 13.40 -8.09
N PRO A 28 -4.14 14.55 -7.52
CA PRO A 28 -3.42 15.08 -6.35
C PRO A 28 -3.34 14.10 -5.18
N ALA A 29 -4.44 13.41 -4.87
CA ALA A 29 -4.49 12.44 -3.78
C ALA A 29 -3.57 11.23 -4.01
N ASP A 30 -3.52 10.69 -5.25
CA ASP A 30 -2.63 9.58 -5.61
C ASP A 30 -1.17 10.00 -5.54
N ARG A 31 -0.83 11.22 -6.01
CA ARG A 31 0.52 11.76 -5.87
C ARG A 31 0.93 11.93 -4.41
N ALA A 32 0.01 12.33 -3.52
CA ALA A 32 0.29 12.46 -2.09
C ALA A 32 0.61 11.09 -1.44
N VAL A 33 -0.10 10.03 -1.85
CA VAL A 33 0.20 8.66 -1.41
C VAL A 33 1.56 8.20 -1.95
N CYS A 34 1.86 8.41 -3.25
CA CYS A 34 3.15 8.06 -3.84
C CYS A 34 4.31 8.78 -3.13
N GLU A 35 4.12 10.05 -2.74
CA GLU A 35 5.11 10.83 -1.99
C GLU A 35 5.35 10.24 -0.59
N LEU A 36 4.28 9.81 0.09
CA LEU A 36 4.40 9.12 1.38
C LEU A 36 5.20 7.82 1.23
N LEU A 37 4.87 6.99 0.24
CA LEU A 37 5.59 5.73 -0.03
C LEU A 37 7.07 5.97 -0.31
N LEU A 38 7.39 6.94 -1.17
CA LEU A 38 8.78 7.29 -1.50
C LEU A 38 9.55 7.79 -0.26
N ARG A 39 8.93 8.63 0.57
CA ARG A 39 9.55 9.11 1.81
C ARG A 39 9.84 7.96 2.78
N LEU A 40 8.87 7.06 3.00
CA LEU A 40 9.07 5.90 3.88
C LEU A 40 10.18 4.98 3.36
N ALA A 41 10.28 4.78 2.05
CA ALA A 41 11.36 4.02 1.43
C ALA A 41 12.72 4.71 1.59
N ALA A 42 12.78 6.05 1.40
CA ALA A 42 14.01 6.83 1.50
C ALA A 42 14.61 6.87 2.90
N GLU A 43 13.79 6.75 3.95
CA GLU A 43 14.28 6.65 5.34
C GLU A 43 15.17 5.41 5.57
N ARG A 44 15.05 4.38 4.72
CA ARG A 44 15.91 3.19 4.74
C ARG A 44 16.97 3.21 3.62
N GLY A 45 16.54 3.50 2.37
CA GLY A 45 17.34 3.38 1.15
C GLY A 45 18.06 4.66 0.72
N GLY A 46 17.93 5.77 1.48
CA GLY A 46 18.56 7.04 1.15
C GLY A 46 17.98 7.70 -0.10
N GLU A 47 18.85 8.30 -0.93
CA GLU A 47 18.44 9.15 -2.06
C GLU A 47 17.76 8.39 -3.21
N ARG A 48 18.05 7.09 -3.37
CA ARG A 48 17.50 6.24 -4.44
C ARG A 48 17.01 4.89 -3.90
N PRO A 49 15.91 4.90 -3.10
CA PRO A 49 15.40 3.68 -2.51
C PRO A 49 14.84 2.70 -3.56
N ARG A 50 14.95 1.41 -3.26
CA ARG A 50 14.37 0.33 -4.04
C ARG A 50 12.94 0.10 -3.62
N ILE A 51 12.01 0.22 -4.56
CA ILE A 51 10.57 0.06 -4.32
C ILE A 51 10.04 -1.04 -5.23
N CYS A 52 9.50 -2.10 -4.64
CA CYS A 52 8.98 -3.24 -5.38
C CYS A 52 7.47 -3.34 -5.26
N ILE A 53 6.75 -3.61 -6.36
CA ILE A 53 5.33 -3.99 -6.33
C ILE A 53 5.16 -5.50 -6.43
N LEU A 54 4.25 -6.04 -5.59
CA LEU A 54 3.69 -7.39 -5.70
C LEU A 54 2.24 -7.27 -6.19
N PRO A 55 1.97 -7.45 -7.49
CA PRO A 55 0.63 -7.28 -8.06
C PRO A 55 -0.20 -8.57 -8.00
N THR A 56 0.21 -9.56 -7.20
CA THR A 56 -0.37 -10.92 -7.14
C THR A 56 -1.89 -10.93 -6.92
N ALA A 57 -2.43 -10.00 -6.10
CA ALA A 57 -3.86 -9.92 -5.83
C ALA A 57 -4.70 -9.67 -7.09
N SER A 58 -4.14 -9.00 -8.10
CA SER A 58 -4.78 -8.74 -9.40
C SER A 58 -4.49 -9.80 -10.46
N GLY A 59 -3.70 -10.85 -10.14
CA GLY A 59 -3.21 -11.82 -11.10
C GLY A 59 -2.09 -11.26 -11.98
N ASP A 60 -1.25 -10.39 -11.43
CA ASP A 60 -0.13 -9.73 -12.10
C ASP A 60 -0.54 -8.97 -13.36
N THR A 61 -1.64 -8.21 -13.26
CA THR A 61 -2.16 -7.45 -14.41
C THR A 61 -1.15 -6.40 -14.89
N SER A 62 -1.01 -6.31 -16.22
CA SER A 62 -0.11 -5.35 -16.86
C SER A 62 -0.49 -3.91 -16.56
N GLU A 63 -1.78 -3.62 -16.37
CA GLU A 63 -2.30 -2.29 -16.03
C GLU A 63 -1.80 -1.83 -14.66
N GLN A 64 -1.83 -2.70 -13.66
CA GLN A 64 -1.36 -2.36 -12.31
C GLN A 64 0.15 -2.16 -12.29
N ILE A 65 0.91 -3.01 -12.99
CA ILE A 65 2.36 -2.89 -13.14
C ILE A 65 2.72 -1.58 -13.88
N ALA A 66 2.08 -1.31 -15.03
CA ALA A 66 2.33 -0.11 -15.81
C ALA A 66 2.00 1.17 -15.05
N SER A 67 0.89 1.20 -14.29
CA SER A 67 0.51 2.34 -13.44
C SER A 67 1.54 2.59 -12.34
N PHE A 68 2.08 1.54 -11.73
CA PHE A 68 3.15 1.65 -10.74
C PHE A 68 4.42 2.25 -11.34
N TYR A 69 4.90 1.74 -12.48
CA TYR A 69 6.07 2.29 -13.17
C TYR A 69 5.84 3.73 -13.64
N SER A 70 4.63 4.07 -14.08
CA SER A 70 4.27 5.45 -14.44
C SER A 70 4.36 6.40 -13.23
N ALA A 71 4.03 5.91 -12.02
CA ALA A 71 4.07 6.72 -10.82
C ALA A 71 5.48 6.90 -10.26
N PHE A 72 6.37 5.91 -10.44
CA PHE A 72 7.69 5.89 -9.80
C PHE A 72 8.88 5.99 -10.77
N GLY A 73 8.72 5.70 -12.06
CA GLY A 73 9.82 5.61 -13.02
C GLY A 73 10.61 6.90 -13.26
N GLU A 74 9.99 8.06 -13.07
CA GLU A 74 10.65 9.37 -13.19
C GLU A 74 11.07 9.97 -11.83
N ARG A 75 10.84 9.24 -10.71
CA ARG A 75 11.19 9.67 -9.37
C ARG A 75 12.59 9.18 -8.97
N PRO A 76 13.22 9.78 -7.95
CA PRO A 76 14.54 9.34 -7.47
C PRO A 76 14.43 8.03 -6.67
N CYS A 77 14.07 6.93 -7.34
CA CYS A 77 13.98 5.58 -6.78
C CYS A 77 14.28 4.53 -7.85
N GLU A 78 14.39 3.28 -7.44
CA GLU A 78 14.57 2.12 -8.31
C GLU A 78 13.31 1.24 -8.23
N PRO A 79 12.31 1.44 -9.11
CA PRO A 79 11.10 0.65 -9.12
C PRO A 79 11.34 -0.74 -9.72
N SER A 80 10.73 -1.77 -9.15
CA SER A 80 10.73 -3.14 -9.65
C SER A 80 9.38 -3.82 -9.43
N ASP A 81 9.13 -4.94 -10.10
CA ASP A 81 7.96 -5.78 -9.89
C ASP A 81 8.35 -7.25 -9.69
N VAL A 82 7.57 -7.97 -8.90
CA VAL A 82 7.64 -9.42 -8.80
C VAL A 82 6.32 -10.01 -9.27
N SER A 83 6.32 -10.54 -10.50
CA SER A 83 5.20 -11.23 -11.12
C SER A 83 5.32 -12.74 -10.90
N LEU A 84 4.62 -13.28 -9.90
CA LEU A 84 4.67 -14.70 -9.53
C LEU A 84 4.15 -15.62 -10.64
N PHE A 85 3.13 -15.17 -11.39
CA PHE A 85 2.57 -15.90 -12.53
C PHE A 85 3.51 -15.95 -13.75
N ARG A 86 4.61 -15.20 -13.72
CA ARG A 86 5.59 -15.10 -14.83
C ARG A 86 6.98 -15.61 -14.48
N LEU A 87 7.18 -16.18 -13.28
CA LEU A 87 8.49 -16.67 -12.83
C LEU A 87 9.12 -17.66 -13.78
N GLY A 88 8.36 -18.56 -14.38
CA GLY A 88 8.86 -19.51 -15.37
C GLY A 88 9.43 -18.86 -16.65
N ARG A 89 9.06 -17.61 -16.95
CA ARG A 89 9.56 -16.83 -18.11
C ARG A 89 10.59 -15.78 -17.71
N ARG A 90 10.56 -15.34 -16.46
CA ARG A 90 11.44 -14.31 -15.88
C ARG A 90 11.92 -14.82 -14.51
N PRO A 91 12.86 -15.77 -14.49
CA PRO A 91 13.39 -16.33 -13.24
C PRO A 91 13.95 -15.23 -12.35
N LEU A 92 13.66 -15.30 -11.07
CA LEU A 92 14.09 -14.35 -10.05
C LEU A 92 14.32 -15.09 -8.74
N GLU A 93 15.43 -14.80 -8.08
CA GLU A 93 15.68 -15.24 -6.71
C GLU A 93 14.83 -14.41 -5.76
N LEU A 94 13.60 -14.90 -5.51
CA LEU A 94 12.54 -14.16 -4.79
C LEU A 94 13.01 -13.63 -3.43
N ARG A 95 13.69 -14.50 -2.66
CA ARG A 95 14.15 -14.13 -1.32
C ARG A 95 15.15 -12.98 -1.37
N ASP A 96 16.18 -13.09 -2.18
CA ASP A 96 17.24 -12.10 -2.26
C ASP A 96 16.70 -10.78 -2.82
N HIS A 97 15.84 -10.86 -3.84
CA HIS A 97 15.22 -9.69 -4.42
C HIS A 97 14.36 -8.94 -3.39
N LEU A 98 13.46 -9.64 -2.69
CA LEU A 98 12.54 -9.01 -1.73
C LEU A 98 13.27 -8.48 -0.49
N LEU A 99 14.29 -9.19 0.01
CA LEU A 99 15.09 -8.71 1.15
C LEU A 99 15.98 -7.51 0.80
N SER A 100 16.31 -7.32 -0.47
CA SER A 100 17.11 -6.17 -0.94
C SER A 100 16.28 -4.90 -1.12
N GLN A 101 14.96 -4.94 -1.00
CA GLN A 101 14.09 -3.77 -1.17
C GLN A 101 14.10 -2.86 0.06
N ASP A 102 13.75 -1.59 -0.14
CA ASP A 102 13.53 -0.63 0.95
C ASP A 102 12.04 -0.50 1.27
N LEU A 103 11.19 -0.70 0.25
CA LEU A 103 9.75 -0.79 0.40
C LEU A 103 9.18 -1.86 -0.54
N ILE A 104 8.27 -2.68 0.00
CA ILE A 104 7.47 -3.63 -0.78
C ILE A 104 6.01 -3.19 -0.69
N TYR A 105 5.42 -2.93 -1.86
CA TYR A 105 4.03 -2.52 -2.00
C TYR A 105 3.18 -3.66 -2.56
N VAL A 106 2.08 -3.98 -1.90
CA VAL A 106 1.15 -5.02 -2.34
C VAL A 106 -0.10 -4.40 -2.96
N GLY A 107 -0.39 -4.78 -4.19
CA GLY A 107 -1.53 -4.29 -4.94
C GLY A 107 -2.87 -4.80 -4.43
N GLY A 108 -3.95 -4.15 -4.88
CA GLY A 108 -5.32 -4.58 -4.63
C GLY A 108 -5.80 -5.66 -5.58
N GLY A 109 -6.90 -6.34 -5.23
CA GLY A 109 -7.54 -7.41 -5.99
C GLY A 109 -8.18 -8.45 -5.08
N SER A 110 -8.00 -9.75 -5.37
CA SER A 110 -8.51 -10.86 -4.56
C SER A 110 -7.54 -11.21 -3.43
N MET A 111 -7.97 -11.02 -2.19
CA MET A 111 -7.17 -11.39 -1.01
C MET A 111 -6.99 -12.92 -0.91
N VAL A 112 -8.01 -13.68 -1.27
CA VAL A 112 -7.96 -15.16 -1.24
C VAL A 112 -6.92 -15.69 -2.23
N ASN A 113 -6.95 -15.20 -3.48
CA ASN A 113 -5.99 -15.61 -4.49
C ASN A 113 -4.57 -15.16 -4.14
N LEU A 114 -4.41 -13.95 -3.60
CA LEU A 114 -3.14 -13.42 -3.11
C LEU A 114 -2.49 -14.39 -2.13
N LEU A 115 -3.21 -14.76 -1.08
CA LEU A 115 -2.67 -15.59 -0.01
C LEU A 115 -2.42 -17.04 -0.47
N ALA A 116 -3.28 -17.62 -1.31
CA ALA A 116 -3.07 -18.93 -1.87
C ALA A 116 -1.82 -19.02 -2.77
N VAL A 117 -1.60 -18.01 -3.61
CA VAL A 117 -0.37 -17.94 -4.45
C VAL A 117 0.86 -17.70 -3.59
N TRP A 118 0.77 -16.85 -2.57
CA TRP A 118 1.88 -16.60 -1.67
C TRP A 118 2.29 -17.81 -0.84
N GLU A 119 1.35 -18.63 -0.42
CA GLU A 119 1.62 -19.90 0.25
C GLU A 119 2.44 -20.84 -0.65
N ALA A 120 2.05 -20.97 -1.93
CA ALA A 120 2.75 -21.79 -2.90
C ALA A 120 4.22 -21.37 -3.17
N HIS A 121 4.55 -20.09 -2.92
CA HIS A 121 5.88 -19.52 -3.18
C HIS A 121 6.64 -19.09 -1.91
N ASP A 122 6.14 -19.43 -0.71
CA ASP A 122 6.69 -19.03 0.61
C ASP A 122 6.90 -17.50 0.75
N ILE A 123 6.09 -16.69 0.06
CA ILE A 123 6.21 -15.22 0.07
C ILE A 123 5.93 -14.65 1.46
N ALA A 124 4.97 -15.21 2.19
CA ALA A 124 4.59 -14.72 3.53
C ALA A 124 5.78 -14.77 4.51
N SER A 125 6.56 -15.86 4.50
CA SER A 125 7.78 -16.01 5.32
C SER A 125 8.85 -15.00 4.93
N ILE A 126 9.06 -14.79 3.61
CA ILE A 126 10.02 -13.82 3.10
C ILE A 126 9.64 -12.39 3.51
N LEU A 127 8.37 -12.01 3.36
CA LEU A 127 7.86 -10.68 3.74
C LEU A 127 7.95 -10.45 5.25
N SER A 128 7.62 -11.46 6.06
CA SER A 128 7.80 -11.40 7.51
C SER A 128 9.27 -11.18 7.91
N LEU A 129 10.20 -11.82 7.22
CA LEU A 129 11.62 -11.60 7.42
C LEU A 129 12.06 -10.19 6.97
N ALA A 130 11.66 -9.76 5.77
CA ALA A 130 11.94 -8.44 5.24
C ALA A 130 11.48 -7.34 6.22
N TRP A 131 10.24 -7.44 6.72
CA TRP A 131 9.69 -6.53 7.72
C TRP A 131 10.52 -6.49 9.01
N ARG A 132 10.92 -7.66 9.54
CA ARG A 132 11.82 -7.73 10.71
C ARG A 132 13.18 -7.07 10.48
N GLN A 133 13.66 -7.06 9.24
CA GLN A 133 14.88 -6.38 8.82
C GLN A 133 14.68 -4.89 8.49
N GLY A 134 13.46 -4.35 8.71
CA GLY A 134 13.13 -2.93 8.50
C GLY A 134 12.74 -2.55 7.09
N VAL A 135 12.52 -3.52 6.18
CA VAL A 135 11.86 -3.24 4.90
C VAL A 135 10.44 -2.77 5.19
N VAL A 136 10.05 -1.64 4.61
CA VAL A 136 8.70 -1.10 4.77
C VAL A 136 7.73 -1.97 3.98
N LEU A 137 6.70 -2.50 4.65
CA LEU A 137 5.58 -3.13 3.95
C LEU A 137 4.47 -2.10 3.75
N ALA A 138 3.92 -2.06 2.57
CA ALA A 138 2.77 -1.21 2.26
C ALA A 138 1.78 -1.99 1.39
N GLY A 139 0.53 -1.56 1.37
CA GLY A 139 -0.44 -2.15 0.47
C GLY A 139 -1.79 -1.47 0.54
N GLN A 140 -2.59 -1.73 -0.49
CA GLN A 140 -3.96 -1.23 -0.56
C GLN A 140 -4.97 -2.34 -0.73
N SER A 141 -6.20 -2.13 -0.25
CA SER A 141 -7.31 -3.06 -0.42
C SER A 141 -6.92 -4.49 0.05
N ALA A 142 -6.93 -5.49 -0.81
CA ALA A 142 -6.46 -6.84 -0.50
C ALA A 142 -5.02 -6.85 0.05
N GLY A 143 -4.12 -6.04 -0.53
CA GLY A 143 -2.74 -5.89 -0.07
C GLY A 143 -2.58 -5.14 1.25
N ALA A 144 -3.62 -4.45 1.73
CA ALA A 144 -3.65 -3.88 3.07
C ALA A 144 -4.22 -4.87 4.09
N MET A 145 -5.31 -5.55 3.73
CA MET A 145 -5.98 -6.50 4.61
C MET A 145 -5.11 -7.72 4.92
N CYS A 146 -4.26 -8.15 3.99
CA CYS A 146 -3.43 -9.34 4.15
C CYS A 146 -2.46 -9.26 5.35
N TRP A 147 -2.13 -8.09 5.86
CA TRP A 147 -1.22 -7.92 7.00
C TRP A 147 -1.86 -8.28 8.34
N PHE A 148 -3.18 -8.20 8.45
CA PHE A 148 -3.94 -8.39 9.68
C PHE A 148 -4.24 -9.86 9.95
N GLU A 149 -4.76 -10.15 11.16
CA GLU A 149 -5.28 -11.49 11.49
C GLU A 149 -6.50 -11.84 10.64
N ALA A 150 -7.35 -10.83 10.33
CA ALA A 150 -8.55 -11.03 9.52
C ALA A 150 -8.92 -9.75 8.74
N GLY A 151 -9.77 -9.93 7.71
CA GLY A 151 -10.36 -8.84 6.95
C GLY A 151 -11.68 -9.24 6.29
N ILE A 152 -12.43 -8.26 5.76
CA ILE A 152 -13.63 -8.52 4.97
C ILE A 152 -13.29 -8.42 3.48
N THR A 153 -13.21 -9.55 2.82
CA THR A 153 -12.90 -9.62 1.38
C THR A 153 -14.16 -9.82 0.54
N LYS A 154 -14.13 -9.34 -0.72
CA LYS A 154 -15.14 -9.64 -1.75
C LYS A 154 -14.59 -10.55 -2.86
N SER A 155 -13.59 -11.35 -2.56
CA SER A 155 -12.95 -12.26 -3.53
C SER A 155 -13.93 -13.25 -4.19
N SER A 156 -15.04 -13.55 -3.54
CA SER A 156 -16.12 -14.42 -4.05
C SER A 156 -17.35 -13.65 -4.54
N GLY A 157 -17.26 -12.34 -4.73
CA GLY A 157 -18.35 -11.47 -5.20
C GLY A 157 -19.22 -10.90 -4.08
N ARG A 158 -19.18 -11.44 -2.88
CA ARG A 158 -19.88 -10.93 -1.68
C ARG A 158 -18.92 -10.70 -0.53
N PRO A 159 -19.22 -9.76 0.40
CA PRO A 159 -18.38 -9.54 1.57
C PRO A 159 -18.38 -10.76 2.49
N LEU A 160 -17.20 -11.29 2.81
CA LEU A 160 -16.99 -12.41 3.73
C LEU A 160 -15.72 -12.21 4.55
N PRO A 161 -15.70 -12.70 5.82
CA PRO A 161 -14.48 -12.79 6.60
C PRO A 161 -13.43 -13.69 5.93
N ALA A 162 -12.17 -13.28 6.00
CA ALA A 162 -11.04 -14.09 5.58
C ALA A 162 -9.85 -13.85 6.52
N ALA A 163 -9.08 -14.90 6.81
CA ALA A 163 -7.85 -14.79 7.56
C ALA A 163 -6.77 -14.11 6.71
N GLY A 164 -5.89 -13.35 7.36
CA GLY A 164 -4.69 -12.77 6.77
C GLY A 164 -3.42 -13.39 7.36
N LEU A 165 -2.29 -12.68 7.26
CA LEU A 165 -0.98 -13.15 7.71
C LEU A 165 -0.73 -12.95 9.21
N GLY A 166 -1.51 -12.12 9.89
CA GLY A 166 -1.36 -11.84 11.32
C GLY A 166 -0.07 -11.11 11.70
N LEU A 167 0.54 -10.36 10.77
CA LEU A 167 1.66 -9.47 11.12
C LEU A 167 1.20 -8.29 11.98
N LEU A 168 -0.05 -7.87 11.81
CA LEU A 168 -0.76 -6.89 12.62
C LEU A 168 -1.95 -7.57 13.30
N SER A 169 -2.08 -7.31 14.60
CA SER A 169 -3.22 -7.82 15.37
C SER A 169 -4.53 -7.13 14.97
N GLY A 170 -5.63 -7.87 15.08
CA GLY A 170 -6.96 -7.38 14.79
C GLY A 170 -7.36 -7.56 13.34
N SER A 171 -8.30 -6.72 12.88
CA SER A 171 -8.91 -6.89 11.56
C SER A 171 -8.96 -5.57 10.77
N LEU A 172 -9.14 -5.70 9.45
CA LEU A 172 -9.24 -4.54 8.55
C LEU A 172 -10.41 -4.67 7.58
N CYS A 173 -11.18 -3.60 7.43
CA CYS A 173 -12.12 -3.41 6.34
C CYS A 173 -11.73 -2.18 5.51
N VAL A 174 -11.68 -2.33 4.20
CA VAL A 174 -11.28 -1.30 3.24
C VAL A 174 -12.45 -0.87 2.36
N HIS A 175 -12.29 0.23 1.60
CA HIS A 175 -13.36 0.86 0.80
C HIS A 175 -14.60 1.20 1.65
N TYR A 176 -14.38 1.59 2.89
CA TYR A 176 -15.37 1.62 3.94
C TYR A 176 -16.50 2.61 3.69
N ASN A 177 -16.20 3.71 3.00
CA ASN A 177 -17.17 4.73 2.57
C ASN A 177 -17.87 4.40 1.24
N ASN A 178 -17.26 3.55 0.40
CA ASN A 178 -17.74 3.30 -0.97
C ASN A 178 -18.50 1.97 -1.11
N GLU A 179 -18.35 1.07 -0.14
CA GLU A 179 -18.97 -0.25 -0.15
C GLU A 179 -19.81 -0.48 1.13
N PRO A 180 -21.05 0.05 1.20
CA PRO A 180 -21.90 -0.07 2.40
C PRO A 180 -22.15 -1.51 2.85
N GLU A 181 -22.31 -2.44 1.90
CA GLU A 181 -22.48 -3.86 2.19
C GLU A 181 -21.27 -4.47 2.90
N ARG A 182 -20.05 -4.05 2.51
CA ARG A 182 -18.81 -4.50 3.14
C ARG A 182 -18.71 -3.96 4.56
N ARG A 183 -19.06 -2.69 4.75
CA ARG A 183 -19.09 -2.04 6.08
C ARG A 183 -20.08 -2.78 7.00
N THR A 184 -21.30 -3.03 6.56
CA THR A 184 -22.30 -3.78 7.35
C THR A 184 -21.78 -5.17 7.71
N ALA A 185 -21.31 -5.95 6.72
CA ALA A 185 -20.75 -7.28 6.96
C ALA A 185 -19.55 -7.26 7.94
N TYR A 186 -18.78 -6.19 7.96
CA TYR A 186 -17.67 -6.05 8.91
C TYR A 186 -18.15 -5.79 10.33
N LEU A 187 -19.12 -4.91 10.52
CA LEU A 187 -19.69 -4.63 11.84
C LEU A 187 -20.36 -5.90 12.41
N ASP A 188 -21.11 -6.62 11.60
CA ASP A 188 -21.73 -7.90 11.96
C ASP A 188 -20.65 -8.93 12.35
N ALA A 189 -19.61 -9.10 11.54
CA ALA A 189 -18.53 -10.05 11.83
C ALA A 189 -17.78 -9.70 13.12
N VAL A 190 -17.53 -8.42 13.42
CA VAL A 190 -16.93 -8.01 14.70
C VAL A 190 -17.88 -8.28 15.85
N GLY A 191 -19.18 -8.04 15.68
CA GLY A 191 -20.22 -8.41 16.64
C GLY A 191 -20.22 -9.91 16.96
N ASP A 192 -20.05 -10.74 15.94
CA ASP A 192 -20.02 -12.20 16.03
C ASP A 192 -18.68 -12.78 16.53
N GLY A 193 -17.68 -11.93 16.83
CA GLY A 193 -16.43 -12.35 17.45
C GLY A 193 -15.18 -12.25 16.58
N MET A 194 -15.26 -11.69 15.37
CA MET A 194 -14.06 -11.29 14.63
C MET A 194 -13.25 -10.30 15.47
N PRO A 195 -11.91 -10.35 15.46
CA PRO A 195 -11.12 -9.40 16.21
C PRO A 195 -11.50 -7.94 15.90
N SER A 196 -11.59 -7.10 16.94
CA SER A 196 -11.70 -5.65 16.77
C SER A 196 -10.60 -5.12 15.86
N GLY A 197 -10.87 -4.04 15.11
CA GLY A 197 -9.90 -3.59 14.14
C GLY A 197 -10.16 -2.19 13.59
N TYR A 198 -10.08 -2.03 12.27
CA TYR A 198 -10.12 -0.72 11.63
C TYR A 198 -10.96 -0.75 10.35
N GLY A 199 -11.64 0.38 10.09
CA GLY A 199 -12.28 0.69 8.80
C GLY A 199 -11.51 1.79 8.08
N LEU A 200 -11.22 1.62 6.81
CA LEU A 200 -10.50 2.62 6.01
C LEU A 200 -11.30 3.03 4.78
N ASP A 201 -11.59 4.31 4.68
CA ASP A 201 -12.10 4.91 3.45
C ASP A 201 -11.03 4.88 2.36
N ASP A 202 -11.44 5.04 1.10
CA ASP A 202 -10.48 5.30 0.02
C ASP A 202 -9.71 6.58 0.32
N TYR A 203 -8.39 6.54 0.08
CA TYR A 203 -7.42 7.60 0.40
C TYR A 203 -7.19 7.84 1.90
N ALA A 204 -7.70 6.97 2.76
CA ALA A 204 -7.28 6.88 4.14
C ALA A 204 -6.29 5.73 4.33
N GLY A 205 -5.43 5.85 5.33
CA GLY A 205 -4.45 4.82 5.66
C GLY A 205 -4.05 4.86 7.12
N LEU A 206 -3.44 3.76 7.56
CA LEU A 206 -2.86 3.59 8.88
C LEU A 206 -1.39 3.21 8.75
N LEU A 207 -0.52 3.93 9.43
CA LEU A 207 0.91 3.67 9.48
C LEU A 207 1.30 3.18 10.87
N TRP A 208 1.80 1.97 10.94
CA TRP A 208 2.48 1.41 12.11
C TRP A 208 3.98 1.68 12.01
N GLU A 209 4.57 2.15 13.11
CA GLU A 209 6.00 2.38 13.27
C GLU A 209 6.44 1.77 14.62
N GLY A 210 7.16 0.65 14.54
CA GLY A 210 7.51 -0.13 15.73
C GLY A 210 6.32 -0.85 16.35
N GLU A 211 6.26 -0.88 17.69
CA GLU A 211 5.19 -1.46 18.47
C GLU A 211 4.26 -0.35 19.00
N GLY A 212 2.95 -0.51 18.81
CA GLY A 212 1.98 0.45 19.32
C GLY A 212 0.79 0.68 18.41
N THR A 213 0.07 1.77 18.68
CA THR A 213 -1.10 2.17 17.90
C THR A 213 -0.68 2.88 16.61
N PRO A 214 -1.37 2.65 15.49
CA PRO A 214 -1.04 3.30 14.24
C PRO A 214 -1.40 4.79 14.23
N SER A 215 -0.68 5.55 13.43
CA SER A 215 -1.06 6.91 13.05
C SER A 215 -1.94 6.87 11.80
N ALA A 216 -3.06 7.62 11.81
CA ALA A 216 -3.92 7.72 10.64
C ALA A 216 -3.48 8.86 9.72
N VAL A 217 -3.56 8.61 8.41
CA VAL A 217 -3.27 9.58 7.35
C VAL A 217 -4.41 9.63 6.33
N THR A 218 -4.61 10.77 5.70
CA THR A 218 -5.58 10.90 4.60
C THR A 218 -5.00 11.74 3.46
N ALA A 219 -5.22 11.33 2.22
CA ALA A 219 -4.80 12.08 1.04
C ALA A 219 -5.97 12.82 0.36
N ARG A 220 -7.22 12.57 0.77
CA ARG A 220 -8.42 13.22 0.27
C ARG A 220 -9.22 13.82 1.42
N ARG A 221 -9.63 15.08 1.28
CA ARG A 221 -10.50 15.74 2.26
C ARG A 221 -11.81 14.93 2.45
N GLY A 222 -12.18 14.70 3.70
CA GLY A 222 -13.36 13.93 4.07
C GLY A 222 -13.18 12.43 4.16
N ALA A 223 -12.08 11.86 3.63
CA ALA A 223 -11.74 10.46 3.87
C ALA A 223 -11.31 10.23 5.33
N ARG A 224 -11.71 9.10 5.90
CA ARG A 224 -11.54 8.80 7.33
C ARG A 224 -10.99 7.39 7.56
N ALA A 225 -10.32 7.24 8.67
CA ALA A 225 -10.01 5.97 9.29
C ALA A 225 -10.84 5.83 10.56
N TYR A 226 -11.30 4.62 10.86
CA TYR A 226 -12.13 4.34 12.03
C TYR A 226 -11.52 3.24 12.87
N ARG A 227 -11.64 3.35 14.18
CA ARG A 227 -11.47 2.23 15.11
C ARG A 227 -12.83 1.53 15.24
N ILE A 228 -12.83 0.21 15.04
CA ILE A 228 -14.02 -0.63 15.22
C ILE A 228 -13.77 -1.55 16.40
N SER A 229 -14.66 -1.54 17.37
CA SER A 229 -14.54 -2.36 18.58
C SER A 229 -15.90 -2.67 19.17
N GLY A 230 -15.98 -3.75 19.92
CA GLY A 230 -17.21 -4.20 20.57
C GLY A 230 -17.51 -5.66 20.33
N ARG A 231 -18.66 -6.10 20.79
CA ARG A 231 -19.19 -7.45 20.59
C ARG A 231 -20.72 -7.39 20.54
N ARG A 232 -21.32 -8.29 19.80
CA ARG A 232 -22.78 -8.37 19.61
C ARG A 232 -23.35 -7.05 19.11
N GLU A 233 -24.42 -6.56 19.73
CA GLU A 233 -25.10 -5.30 19.35
C GLU A 233 -24.34 -4.04 19.81
N GLU A 234 -23.24 -4.16 20.58
CA GLU A 234 -22.44 -3.05 21.11
C GLU A 234 -21.17 -2.77 20.28
N VAL A 235 -21.24 -2.97 18.95
CA VAL A 235 -20.13 -2.62 18.05
C VAL A 235 -20.13 -1.11 17.84
N THR A 236 -18.99 -0.49 18.08
CA THR A 236 -18.78 0.96 17.95
C THR A 236 -17.82 1.29 16.84
N GLU A 237 -18.10 2.38 16.15
CA GLU A 237 -17.24 3.01 15.16
C GLU A 237 -16.76 4.36 15.69
N SER A 238 -15.48 4.54 15.84
CA SER A 238 -14.90 5.81 16.30
C SER A 238 -13.91 6.34 15.26
N PRO A 239 -14.14 7.53 14.70
CA PRO A 239 -13.22 8.12 13.74
C PRO A 239 -11.90 8.44 14.42
N LEU A 240 -10.79 8.13 13.73
CA LEU A 240 -9.45 8.44 14.20
C LEU A 240 -9.02 9.83 13.74
N PRO A 241 -8.34 10.61 14.58
CA PRO A 241 -7.67 11.82 14.13
C PRO A 241 -6.61 11.45 13.09
N ALA A 242 -6.70 12.07 11.90
CA ALA A 242 -5.84 11.75 10.79
C ALA A 242 -5.05 12.98 10.30
N ARG A 243 -3.77 12.78 10.01
CA ARG A 243 -2.92 13.78 9.38
C ARG A 243 -3.21 13.84 7.88
N PHE A 244 -3.54 15.03 7.38
CA PHE A 244 -3.71 15.23 5.94
C PHE A 244 -2.36 15.22 5.21
N LEU A 245 -2.30 14.50 4.09
CA LEU A 245 -1.14 14.44 3.20
C LEU A 245 -1.33 15.49 2.09
N PRO A 246 -0.53 16.56 2.06
CA PRO A 246 -0.60 17.51 0.95
C PRO A 246 -0.07 16.86 -0.33
N ALA A 247 -0.76 17.10 -1.44
CA ALA A 247 -0.23 16.69 -2.73
C ALA A 247 1.04 17.51 -3.05
N PRO A 248 2.12 16.88 -3.54
CA PRO A 248 3.26 17.63 -4.04
C PRO A 248 2.82 18.52 -5.21
N ALA A 249 3.51 19.64 -5.41
CA ALA A 249 3.30 20.43 -6.61
C ALA A 249 3.45 19.53 -7.85
N PRO A 250 2.67 19.75 -8.92
CA PRO A 250 2.93 19.07 -10.17
C PRO A 250 4.41 19.31 -10.55
N ALA A 251 5.11 18.25 -10.97
CA ALA A 251 6.44 18.44 -11.52
C ALA A 251 6.35 19.52 -12.60
N ALA A 252 7.24 20.52 -12.52
CA ALA A 252 7.32 21.51 -13.58
C ALA A 252 7.52 20.74 -14.89
N LEU A 253 6.65 20.99 -15.87
CA LEU A 253 6.83 20.41 -17.20
C LEU A 253 8.25 20.79 -17.62
N ARG A 254 9.05 19.81 -18.06
CA ARG A 254 10.35 20.11 -18.66
C ARG A 254 10.14 21.23 -19.67
N GLU A 255 11.03 22.23 -19.68
CA GLU A 255 10.85 23.44 -20.51
C GLU A 255 10.57 23.09 -21.98
N ASP A 256 11.22 22.03 -22.48
CA ASP A 256 11.01 21.49 -23.84
C ASP A 256 9.56 21.01 -24.06
N ILE A 257 8.94 20.32 -23.10
CA ILE A 257 7.55 19.86 -23.19
C ILE A 257 6.57 21.03 -23.02
N ALA A 258 6.88 21.97 -22.14
CA ALA A 258 6.06 23.18 -21.95
C ALA A 258 6.06 24.03 -23.21
N GLU A 259 7.21 24.19 -23.86
CA GLU A 259 7.38 24.92 -25.11
C GLU A 259 6.67 24.20 -26.28
N PHE A 260 6.83 22.88 -26.39
CA PHE A 260 6.11 22.09 -27.39
C PHE A 260 4.58 22.22 -27.26
N ARG A 261 4.05 22.21 -26.05
CA ARG A 261 2.63 22.42 -25.79
C ARG A 261 2.18 23.85 -26.13
N ARG A 262 2.98 24.86 -25.85
CA ARG A 262 2.73 26.25 -26.24
C ARG A 262 2.67 26.39 -27.77
N ILE A 263 3.66 25.85 -28.47
CA ILE A 263 3.72 25.87 -29.94
C ILE A 263 2.51 25.14 -30.54
N LYS A 264 2.14 23.97 -30.04
CA LYS A 264 0.96 23.21 -30.51
C LYS A 264 -0.34 23.98 -30.27
N THR A 265 -0.48 24.66 -29.14
CA THR A 265 -1.66 25.50 -28.84
C THR A 265 -1.73 26.73 -29.75
N MET A 266 -0.59 27.39 -29.99
CA MET A 266 -0.51 28.52 -30.93
C MET A 266 -0.87 28.11 -32.35
N ARG A 267 -0.36 26.96 -32.87
CA ARG A 267 -0.68 26.42 -34.18
C ARG A 267 -2.15 26.09 -34.37
N ARG A 268 -2.80 25.51 -33.32
CA ARG A 268 -4.26 25.29 -33.33
C ARG A 268 -5.06 26.59 -33.36
N ARG A 269 -4.65 27.62 -32.63
CA ARG A 269 -5.32 28.95 -32.63
C ARG A 269 -5.12 29.70 -33.94
N ALA A 270 -4.01 29.48 -34.62
CA ALA A 270 -3.70 30.06 -35.93
C ALA A 270 -4.28 29.28 -37.12
N GLY A 271 -5.06 28.22 -36.89
CA GLY A 271 -5.67 27.42 -37.97
C GLY A 271 -4.69 26.56 -38.78
N TRP A 272 -3.49 26.31 -38.28
CA TRP A 272 -2.43 25.57 -38.97
C TRP A 272 -2.45 24.06 -38.76
N LEU A 273 -3.38 23.57 -37.94
CA LEU A 273 -3.64 22.15 -37.68
C LEU A 273 -5.15 21.96 -37.59
N ALA A 274 -5.71 21.26 -38.55
CA ALA A 274 -7.08 20.72 -38.53
C ALA A 274 -7.09 19.47 -37.62
#